data_b62ddffe253da9986d63e33cc2ce3bd5
#
_entry.id   b62ddffe253da9986d63e33cc2ce3bd5
#
_cell.length_a   1.000
_cell.length_b   1.000
_cell.length_c   1.000
_cell.angle_alpha   90.00
_cell.angle_beta   90.00
_cell.angle_gamma   90.00
#
_symmetry.space_group_name_H-M   'P 1'
#
loop_
_entity.id
_entity.type
_entity.pdbx_description
1 polymer ?
#
loop_
_entity_poly.entity_id
_entity_poly.type
_entity_poly.pdbx_seq_one_letter_code
_entity_poly.pdbx_strand_id
1 'polypeptide(L)'
;MNILVTGGLGLIGHHVVDKLEKLGHLVSVVDTMTNYGIIPQDEIDYLISERKKKFNKDGVFIYNDDISDAKKMDHIFNVEQPEIVIHMASFPRQKVVNSNPAWGSRVMSEGLLNLLESSKNYDVRKFVYISSSMVYGDFTDDVTEDAICKPQGQYGIMKLAGEWLVRDYYRSSGLSGTIIRPSAVYGPLDVEDRVIAKFMLTAMRGGTLNVNGASETLDFTYVEDAADGIVAAALSDNTDNKTYNITKSHSRTLLDAAQLAVKIVGKGTINVRDKDADFPSRGALNIDAARRDFGYDPKVDVEEGFQKYYEWLSVSPYWSKKI
;
A
#
# COMPACT_ATOMS: atom_id res chain seq x y z
N MET A 1 -6.04 22.49 2.02
CA MET A 1 -7.14 21.55 2.33
C MET A 1 -6.76 20.76 3.56
N ASN A 2 -7.75 20.34 4.34
CA ASN A 2 -7.57 19.40 5.43
C ASN A 2 -7.74 17.98 4.87
N ILE A 3 -6.73 17.12 5.03
CA ILE A 3 -6.74 15.77 4.48
C ILE A 3 -6.48 14.76 5.61
N LEU A 4 -7.38 13.80 5.77
CA LEU A 4 -7.23 12.71 6.71
C LEU A 4 -6.65 11.48 6.00
N VAL A 5 -5.52 10.96 6.49
CA VAL A 5 -4.87 9.76 5.97
C VAL A 5 -4.89 8.67 7.04
N THR A 6 -5.65 7.61 6.84
CA THR A 6 -5.59 6.45 7.74
C THR A 6 -4.53 5.47 7.28
N GLY A 7 -3.78 4.88 8.20
CA GLY A 7 -2.60 4.06 7.86
C GLY A 7 -1.42 4.89 7.33
N GLY A 8 -1.36 6.17 7.72
CA GLY A 8 -0.35 7.11 7.23
C GLY A 8 1.08 6.81 7.70
N LEU A 9 1.27 5.91 8.66
CA LEU A 9 2.59 5.40 9.05
C LEU A 9 2.94 4.05 8.41
N GLY A 10 2.10 3.56 7.47
CA GLY A 10 2.43 2.41 6.62
C GLY A 10 3.51 2.71 5.58
N LEU A 11 3.93 1.67 4.81
CA LEU A 11 4.94 1.83 3.74
C LEU A 11 4.56 2.90 2.71
N ILE A 12 3.36 2.83 2.14
CA ILE A 12 2.90 3.81 1.15
C ILE A 12 2.45 5.09 1.85
N GLY A 13 1.77 4.94 3.00
CA GLY A 13 1.13 6.04 3.73
C GLY A 13 2.07 7.18 4.07
N HIS A 14 3.27 6.88 4.57
CA HIS A 14 4.20 7.95 4.96
C HIS A 14 4.75 8.75 3.76
N HIS A 15 4.82 8.16 2.57
CA HIS A 15 5.16 8.90 1.34
C HIS A 15 3.99 9.77 0.88
N VAL A 16 2.75 9.28 1.00
CA VAL A 16 1.54 10.06 0.68
C VAL A 16 1.44 11.27 1.61
N VAL A 17 1.62 11.08 2.93
CA VAL A 17 1.60 12.16 3.92
C VAL A 17 2.68 13.21 3.64
N ASP A 18 3.92 12.79 3.44
CA ASP A 18 5.06 13.67 3.12
C ASP A 18 4.82 14.51 1.84
N LYS A 19 4.25 13.87 0.79
CA LYS A 19 3.94 14.58 -0.46
C LYS A 19 2.80 15.58 -0.29
N LEU A 20 1.73 15.23 0.42
CA LEU A 20 0.61 16.13 0.68
C LEU A 20 1.04 17.35 1.52
N GLU A 21 1.83 17.13 2.55
CA GLU A 21 2.40 18.18 3.38
C GLU A 21 3.27 19.15 2.57
N LYS A 22 4.17 18.62 1.71
CA LYS A 22 5.01 19.42 0.81
C LYS A 22 4.21 20.24 -0.21
N LEU A 23 3.00 19.79 -0.55
CA LEU A 23 2.06 20.56 -1.38
C LEU A 23 1.28 21.62 -0.59
N GLY A 24 1.54 21.77 0.72
CA GLY A 24 0.92 22.80 1.58
C GLY A 24 -0.45 22.42 2.12
N HIS A 25 -0.79 21.12 2.18
CA HIS A 25 -2.00 20.64 2.83
C HIS A 25 -1.78 20.40 4.33
N LEU A 26 -2.82 20.59 5.12
CA LEU A 26 -2.86 20.14 6.51
C LEU A 26 -3.23 18.66 6.53
N VAL A 27 -2.39 17.83 7.12
CA VAL A 27 -2.58 16.39 7.08
C VAL A 27 -2.75 15.82 8.48
N SER A 28 -3.87 15.12 8.70
CA SER A 28 -4.10 14.35 9.92
C SER A 28 -3.95 12.87 9.62
N VAL A 29 -3.21 12.17 10.45
CA VAL A 29 -2.90 10.75 10.31
C VAL A 29 -3.59 9.97 11.42
N VAL A 30 -4.30 8.89 11.07
CA VAL A 30 -4.79 7.89 12.04
C VAL A 30 -4.05 6.58 11.77
N ASP A 31 -3.31 6.09 12.77
CA ASP A 31 -2.55 4.85 12.65
C ASP A 31 -2.39 4.20 14.04
N THR A 32 -2.66 2.92 14.15
CA THR A 32 -2.48 2.17 15.42
C THR A 32 -1.02 1.86 15.73
N MET A 33 -0.12 2.01 14.75
CA MET A 33 1.30 1.62 14.85
C MET A 33 1.49 0.16 15.30
N THR A 34 0.52 -0.69 15.00
CA THR A 34 0.46 -2.06 15.51
C THR A 34 1.43 -2.98 14.78
N ASN A 35 2.15 -3.78 15.56
CA ASN A 35 2.84 -4.96 15.08
C ASN A 35 1.86 -6.14 15.01
N TYR A 36 1.65 -6.69 13.81
CA TYR A 36 0.76 -7.84 13.60
C TYR A 36 1.42 -9.19 13.94
N GLY A 37 2.55 -9.19 14.67
CA GLY A 37 3.27 -10.40 15.08
C GLY A 37 4.03 -11.11 13.96
N ILE A 38 4.28 -10.45 12.83
CA ILE A 38 4.95 -11.05 11.66
C ILE A 38 6.44 -10.72 11.63
N ILE A 39 6.80 -9.57 12.19
CA ILE A 39 8.17 -9.06 12.24
C ILE A 39 8.56 -8.75 13.68
N PRO A 40 9.88 -8.69 13.99
CA PRO A 40 10.36 -8.28 15.30
C PRO A 40 9.83 -6.90 15.70
N GLN A 41 9.58 -6.70 17.00
CA GLN A 41 9.06 -5.42 17.51
C GLN A 41 10.06 -4.29 17.29
N ASP A 42 11.35 -4.54 17.46
CA ASP A 42 12.42 -3.57 17.22
C ASP A 42 12.49 -3.09 15.77
N GLU A 43 12.11 -3.95 14.80
CA GLU A 43 12.02 -3.57 13.39
C GLU A 43 10.87 -2.58 13.15
N ILE A 44 9.67 -2.88 13.67
CA ILE A 44 8.53 -1.97 13.47
C ILE A 44 8.74 -0.63 14.18
N ASP A 45 9.30 -0.64 15.37
CA ASP A 45 9.61 0.57 16.15
C ASP A 45 10.62 1.45 15.39
N TYR A 46 11.67 0.85 14.83
CA TYR A 46 12.62 1.53 13.97
C TYR A 46 11.94 2.15 12.74
N LEU A 47 11.18 1.35 11.99
CA LEU A 47 10.52 1.81 10.77
C LEU A 47 9.54 2.96 11.03
N ILE A 48 8.72 2.86 12.09
CA ILE A 48 7.78 3.93 12.48
C ILE A 48 8.54 5.20 12.86
N SER A 49 9.63 5.07 13.61
CA SER A 49 10.46 6.21 13.99
C SER A 49 11.04 6.93 12.76
N GLU A 50 11.58 6.18 11.79
CA GLU A 50 12.15 6.75 10.56
C GLU A 50 11.08 7.39 9.65
N ARG A 51 9.88 6.78 9.56
CA ARG A 51 8.77 7.35 8.81
C ARG A 51 8.28 8.67 9.41
N LYS A 52 8.17 8.75 10.74
CA LYS A 52 7.79 9.99 11.45
C LYS A 52 8.79 11.13 11.27
N LYS A 53 10.08 10.83 11.09
CA LYS A 53 11.12 11.86 10.86
C LYS A 53 10.95 12.60 9.53
N LYS A 54 10.20 12.04 8.58
CA LYS A 54 9.92 12.69 7.29
C LYS A 54 8.87 13.80 7.41
N PHE A 55 8.08 13.82 8.46
CA PHE A 55 6.98 14.77 8.64
C PHE A 55 7.45 16.04 9.35
N ASN A 56 6.96 17.18 8.88
CA ASN A 56 7.07 18.42 9.62
C ASN A 56 6.11 18.40 10.82
N LYS A 57 6.61 18.71 11.99
CA LYS A 57 5.82 18.67 13.24
C LYS A 57 4.66 19.68 13.27
N ASP A 58 4.77 20.74 12.48
CA ASP A 58 3.76 21.80 12.44
C ASP A 58 2.70 21.59 11.35
N GLY A 59 2.91 20.63 10.44
CA GLY A 59 2.01 20.35 9.30
C GLY A 59 1.29 19.00 9.35
N VAL A 60 1.70 18.10 10.25
CA VAL A 60 1.12 16.75 10.35
C VAL A 60 0.73 16.41 11.78
N PHE A 61 -0.58 16.12 11.98
CA PHE A 61 -1.11 15.66 13.27
C PHE A 61 -1.28 14.13 13.25
N ILE A 62 -0.83 13.44 14.29
CA ILE A 62 -0.85 11.97 14.36
C ILE A 62 -1.71 11.49 15.53
N TYR A 63 -2.80 10.79 15.22
CA TYR A 63 -3.66 10.10 16.17
C TYR A 63 -3.27 8.61 16.23
N ASN A 64 -2.94 8.14 17.45
CA ASN A 64 -2.69 6.72 17.69
C ASN A 64 -4.01 6.04 18.08
N ASP A 65 -4.88 5.86 17.09
CA ASP A 65 -6.22 5.35 17.30
C ASP A 65 -6.58 4.26 16.25
N ASP A 66 -7.53 3.39 16.62
CA ASP A 66 -8.03 2.33 15.75
C ASP A 66 -9.29 2.81 15.00
N ILE A 67 -9.28 2.68 13.69
CA ILE A 67 -10.43 3.05 12.83
C ILE A 67 -11.70 2.24 13.15
N SER A 68 -11.59 1.08 13.81
CA SER A 68 -12.74 0.32 14.28
C SER A 68 -13.44 0.91 15.52
N ASP A 69 -12.86 1.95 16.15
CA ASP A 69 -13.51 2.72 17.21
C ASP A 69 -14.31 3.89 16.61
N ALA A 70 -15.61 3.67 16.43
CA ALA A 70 -16.51 4.67 15.83
C ALA A 70 -16.53 6.01 16.57
N LYS A 71 -16.42 6.01 17.92
CA LYS A 71 -16.43 7.25 18.70
C LYS A 71 -15.15 8.06 18.50
N LYS A 72 -14.02 7.37 18.37
CA LYS A 72 -12.75 8.01 18.05
C LYS A 72 -12.76 8.62 16.64
N MET A 73 -13.31 7.89 15.67
CA MET A 73 -13.43 8.41 14.31
C MET A 73 -14.33 9.63 14.26
N ASP A 74 -15.51 9.59 14.88
CA ASP A 74 -16.42 10.72 14.98
C ASP A 74 -15.73 11.96 15.62
N HIS A 75 -15.00 11.74 16.72
CA HIS A 75 -14.24 12.83 17.37
C HIS A 75 -13.18 13.43 16.44
N ILE A 76 -12.39 12.60 15.75
CA ILE A 76 -11.32 13.07 14.85
C ILE A 76 -11.94 13.85 13.67
N PHE A 77 -13.02 13.36 13.07
CA PHE A 77 -13.69 14.08 11.98
C PHE A 77 -14.28 15.41 12.45
N ASN A 78 -14.83 15.46 13.66
CA ASN A 78 -15.34 16.70 14.26
C ASN A 78 -14.24 17.74 14.49
N VAL A 79 -13.04 17.31 14.90
CA VAL A 79 -11.91 18.22 15.16
C VAL A 79 -11.23 18.66 13.86
N GLU A 80 -10.92 17.71 12.99
CA GLU A 80 -10.11 17.94 11.80
C GLU A 80 -10.89 18.45 10.59
N GLN A 81 -12.21 18.22 10.53
CA GLN A 81 -13.09 18.61 9.43
C GLN A 81 -12.47 18.30 8.05
N PRO A 82 -12.13 17.04 7.74
CA PRO A 82 -11.38 16.71 6.54
C PRO A 82 -12.21 16.91 5.28
N GLU A 83 -11.64 17.60 4.28
CA GLU A 83 -12.21 17.73 2.95
C GLU A 83 -12.00 16.46 2.11
N ILE A 84 -10.88 15.76 2.34
CA ILE A 84 -10.52 14.52 1.65
C ILE A 84 -10.10 13.48 2.70
N VAL A 85 -10.58 12.25 2.54
CA VAL A 85 -10.12 11.09 3.30
C VAL A 85 -9.37 10.14 2.37
N ILE A 86 -8.13 9.78 2.70
CA ILE A 86 -7.36 8.74 2.02
C ILE A 86 -7.25 7.55 2.94
N HIS A 87 -8.05 6.52 2.68
CA HIS A 87 -8.12 5.35 3.54
C HIS A 87 -7.12 4.27 3.10
N MET A 88 -6.02 4.18 3.84
CA MET A 88 -4.93 3.22 3.62
C MET A 88 -4.80 2.21 4.78
N ALA A 89 -5.39 2.48 5.95
CA ALA A 89 -5.37 1.56 7.09
C ALA A 89 -6.00 0.22 6.70
N SER A 90 -5.28 -0.85 6.91
CA SER A 90 -5.70 -2.20 6.53
C SER A 90 -4.81 -3.24 7.19
N PHE A 91 -5.27 -4.45 7.30
CA PHE A 91 -4.36 -5.57 7.50
C PHE A 91 -3.43 -5.68 6.28
N PRO A 92 -2.11 -5.75 6.48
CA PRO A 92 -1.15 -5.45 5.42
C PRO A 92 -1.06 -6.49 4.30
N ARG A 93 -1.66 -7.68 4.43
CA ARG A 93 -1.59 -8.76 3.42
C ARG A 93 -2.36 -10.02 3.81
N GLN A 94 -2.56 -10.90 2.82
CA GLN A 94 -3.30 -12.15 2.96
C GLN A 94 -2.83 -13.03 4.12
N LYS A 95 -1.52 -13.26 4.26
CA LYS A 95 -0.97 -14.10 5.34
C LYS A 95 -1.38 -13.61 6.73
N VAL A 96 -1.43 -12.28 6.94
CA VAL A 96 -1.84 -11.69 8.22
C VAL A 96 -3.33 -11.85 8.45
N VAL A 97 -4.14 -11.60 7.42
CA VAL A 97 -5.60 -11.79 7.50
C VAL A 97 -5.93 -13.26 7.76
N ASN A 98 -5.28 -14.18 7.06
CA ASN A 98 -5.51 -15.62 7.24
C ASN A 98 -5.15 -16.10 8.65
N SER A 99 -4.14 -15.51 9.30
CA SER A 99 -3.76 -15.87 10.68
C SER A 99 -4.73 -15.34 11.74
N ASN A 100 -5.46 -14.25 11.44
CA ASN A 100 -6.46 -13.68 12.33
C ASN A 100 -7.62 -13.02 11.56
N PRO A 101 -8.51 -13.82 10.96
CA PRO A 101 -9.58 -13.33 10.08
C PRO A 101 -10.61 -12.45 10.79
N ALA A 102 -10.89 -12.71 12.07
CA ALA A 102 -11.84 -11.91 12.84
C ALA A 102 -11.33 -10.48 13.05
N TRP A 103 -10.05 -10.33 13.40
CA TRP A 103 -9.44 -9.01 13.52
C TRP A 103 -9.32 -8.32 12.15
N GLY A 104 -8.94 -9.09 11.10
CA GLY A 104 -8.91 -8.59 9.73
C GLY A 104 -10.25 -8.02 9.29
N SER A 105 -11.35 -8.75 9.54
CA SER A 105 -12.72 -8.30 9.25
C SER A 105 -13.08 -7.02 10.02
N ARG A 106 -12.75 -6.97 11.31
CA ARG A 106 -13.01 -5.78 12.13
C ARG A 106 -12.35 -4.54 11.56
N VAL A 107 -11.07 -4.60 11.23
CA VAL A 107 -10.34 -3.44 10.68
C VAL A 107 -10.81 -3.12 9.25
N MET A 108 -10.92 -4.13 8.38
CA MET A 108 -11.16 -3.91 6.94
C MET A 108 -12.63 -3.70 6.57
N SER A 109 -13.58 -4.07 7.43
CA SER A 109 -15.01 -3.89 7.17
C SER A 109 -15.63 -2.90 8.15
N GLU A 110 -15.60 -3.17 9.47
CA GLU A 110 -16.15 -2.26 10.48
C GLU A 110 -15.41 -0.91 10.48
N GLY A 111 -14.08 -0.92 10.43
CA GLY A 111 -13.29 0.30 10.34
C GLY A 111 -13.59 1.12 9.10
N LEU A 112 -13.75 0.48 7.93
CA LEU A 112 -14.15 1.17 6.71
C LEU A 112 -15.55 1.79 6.83
N LEU A 113 -16.53 1.06 7.39
CA LEU A 113 -17.89 1.59 7.60
C LEU A 113 -17.88 2.81 8.52
N ASN A 114 -17.11 2.79 9.62
CA ASN A 114 -16.98 3.95 10.50
C ASN A 114 -16.47 5.19 9.76
N LEU A 115 -15.46 5.01 8.90
CA LEU A 115 -14.91 6.11 8.10
C LEU A 115 -15.90 6.62 7.05
N LEU A 116 -16.65 5.74 6.39
CA LEU A 116 -17.65 6.12 5.40
C LEU A 116 -18.84 6.86 6.06
N GLU A 117 -19.33 6.38 7.20
CA GLU A 117 -20.37 7.08 7.96
C GLU A 117 -19.89 8.45 8.46
N SER A 118 -18.68 8.53 9.03
CA SER A 118 -18.12 9.82 9.43
C SER A 118 -17.94 10.74 8.22
N SER A 119 -17.44 10.22 7.08
CA SER A 119 -17.27 11.03 5.86
C SER A 119 -18.58 11.61 5.35
N LYS A 120 -19.65 10.84 5.39
CA LYS A 120 -21.00 11.30 5.05
C LYS A 120 -21.53 12.34 6.05
N ASN A 121 -21.35 12.11 7.35
CA ASN A 121 -21.89 12.98 8.40
C ASN A 121 -21.17 14.32 8.50
N TYR A 122 -19.90 14.40 8.07
CA TYR A 122 -19.07 15.60 8.07
C TYR A 122 -18.82 16.19 6.66
N ASP A 123 -19.66 15.85 5.69
CA ASP A 123 -19.66 16.40 4.33
C ASP A 123 -18.28 16.32 3.63
N VAL A 124 -17.56 15.21 3.82
CA VAL A 124 -16.30 14.96 3.13
C VAL A 124 -16.52 15.00 1.61
N ARG A 125 -15.74 15.83 0.92
CA ARG A 125 -15.86 16.01 -0.53
C ARG A 125 -15.45 14.76 -1.31
N LYS A 126 -14.39 14.05 -0.87
CA LYS A 126 -13.86 12.87 -1.56
C LYS A 126 -13.31 11.82 -0.60
N PHE A 127 -13.65 10.57 -0.83
CA PHE A 127 -13.14 9.40 -0.14
C PHE A 127 -12.29 8.55 -1.09
N VAL A 128 -10.98 8.45 -0.85
CA VAL A 128 -10.05 7.63 -1.63
C VAL A 128 -9.79 6.32 -0.91
N TYR A 129 -10.23 5.22 -1.50
CA TYR A 129 -10.07 3.88 -0.95
C TYR A 129 -8.89 3.15 -1.58
N ILE A 130 -7.92 2.74 -0.78
CA ILE A 130 -6.81 1.93 -1.27
C ILE A 130 -7.18 0.45 -1.20
N SER A 131 -7.54 -0.10 -2.35
CA SER A 131 -7.84 -1.50 -2.61
C SER A 131 -6.54 -2.29 -2.87
N SER A 132 -6.53 -3.22 -3.79
CA SER A 132 -5.37 -4.05 -4.14
C SER A 132 -5.58 -4.76 -5.48
N SER A 133 -4.50 -5.09 -6.19
CA SER A 133 -4.53 -6.02 -7.33
C SER A 133 -5.04 -7.43 -6.96
N MET A 134 -5.03 -7.80 -5.68
CA MET A 134 -5.55 -9.08 -5.20
C MET A 134 -7.06 -9.27 -5.42
N VAL A 135 -7.80 -8.20 -5.73
CA VAL A 135 -9.23 -8.30 -6.09
C VAL A 135 -9.46 -9.03 -7.41
N TYR A 136 -8.48 -9.02 -8.30
CA TYR A 136 -8.60 -9.70 -9.61
C TYR A 136 -8.50 -11.23 -9.50
N GLY A 137 -7.78 -11.77 -8.49
CA GLY A 137 -7.42 -13.17 -8.41
C GLY A 137 -6.27 -13.51 -9.34
N ASP A 138 -6.39 -14.59 -10.14
CA ASP A 138 -5.44 -14.91 -11.21
C ASP A 138 -5.66 -13.98 -12.41
N PHE A 139 -4.57 -13.39 -12.90
CA PHE A 139 -4.60 -12.54 -14.10
C PHE A 139 -3.26 -12.54 -14.83
N THR A 140 -3.33 -12.30 -16.13
CA THR A 140 -2.19 -12.11 -17.03
C THR A 140 -1.86 -10.63 -17.18
N ASP A 141 -0.93 -10.29 -18.08
CA ASP A 141 -0.57 -8.90 -18.35
C ASP A 141 -1.72 -8.10 -18.98
N ASP A 142 -1.64 -6.78 -18.85
CA ASP A 142 -2.53 -5.77 -19.44
C ASP A 142 -3.98 -5.79 -18.93
N VAL A 143 -4.18 -6.15 -17.64
CA VAL A 143 -5.52 -6.17 -17.03
C VAL A 143 -6.00 -4.76 -16.69
N THR A 144 -7.15 -4.39 -17.26
CA THR A 144 -7.83 -3.11 -17.00
C THR A 144 -8.73 -3.17 -15.77
N GLU A 145 -9.19 -2.00 -15.33
CA GLU A 145 -10.05 -1.85 -14.14
C GLU A 145 -11.43 -2.49 -14.32
N ASP A 146 -11.89 -2.68 -15.57
CA ASP A 146 -13.17 -3.30 -15.93
C ASP A 146 -13.13 -4.84 -15.90
N ALA A 147 -11.95 -5.45 -15.69
CA ALA A 147 -11.82 -6.88 -15.61
C ALA A 147 -12.63 -7.45 -14.41
N ILE A 148 -13.21 -8.64 -14.64
CA ILE A 148 -14.01 -9.32 -13.61
C ILE A 148 -13.11 -9.67 -12.42
N CYS A 149 -13.46 -9.12 -11.25
CA CYS A 149 -12.77 -9.42 -10.01
C CYS A 149 -13.19 -10.81 -9.48
N LYS A 150 -12.21 -11.70 -9.29
CA LYS A 150 -12.37 -13.06 -8.72
C LYS A 150 -11.34 -13.30 -7.62
N PRO A 151 -11.41 -12.58 -6.50
CA PRO A 151 -10.38 -12.62 -5.47
C PRO A 151 -10.22 -14.02 -4.90
N GLN A 152 -8.96 -14.41 -4.65
CA GLN A 152 -8.59 -15.61 -3.91
C GLN A 152 -8.08 -15.21 -2.53
N GLY A 153 -8.59 -15.89 -1.48
CA GLY A 153 -8.23 -15.60 -0.10
C GLY A 153 -8.94 -14.37 0.49
N GLN A 154 -9.00 -14.34 1.81
CA GLN A 154 -9.82 -13.42 2.60
C GLN A 154 -9.42 -11.94 2.40
N TYR A 155 -8.14 -11.67 2.23
CA TYR A 155 -7.65 -10.30 2.02
C TYR A 155 -8.23 -9.67 0.74
N GLY A 156 -8.14 -10.38 -0.40
CA GLY A 156 -8.69 -9.92 -1.68
C GLY A 156 -10.22 -9.79 -1.63
N ILE A 157 -10.90 -10.74 -0.99
CA ILE A 157 -12.36 -10.71 -0.80
C ILE A 157 -12.77 -9.46 0.01
N MET A 158 -12.11 -9.18 1.13
CA MET A 158 -12.42 -8.01 1.96
C MET A 158 -12.10 -6.69 1.24
N LYS A 159 -11.02 -6.64 0.45
CA LYS A 159 -10.71 -5.47 -0.38
C LYS A 159 -11.80 -5.21 -1.43
N LEU A 160 -12.27 -6.25 -2.11
CA LEU A 160 -13.37 -6.12 -3.09
C LEU A 160 -14.69 -5.74 -2.42
N ALA A 161 -15.00 -6.30 -1.25
CA ALA A 161 -16.17 -5.90 -0.47
C ALA A 161 -16.11 -4.41 -0.09
N GLY A 162 -14.93 -3.91 0.30
CA GLY A 162 -14.70 -2.48 0.56
C GLY A 162 -14.95 -1.60 -0.66
N GLU A 163 -14.55 -2.03 -1.87
CA GLU A 163 -14.87 -1.31 -3.11
C GLU A 163 -16.39 -1.18 -3.33
N TRP A 164 -17.15 -2.26 -3.05
CA TRP A 164 -18.59 -2.22 -3.16
C TRP A 164 -19.25 -1.31 -2.12
N LEU A 165 -18.74 -1.26 -0.89
CA LEU A 165 -19.20 -0.32 0.13
C LEU A 165 -18.99 1.13 -0.32
N VAL A 166 -17.80 1.49 -0.81
CA VAL A 166 -17.52 2.84 -1.31
C VAL A 166 -18.47 3.23 -2.44
N ARG A 167 -18.72 2.35 -3.40
CA ARG A 167 -19.68 2.60 -4.50
C ARG A 167 -21.12 2.74 -4.00
N ASP A 168 -21.51 1.98 -2.98
CA ASP A 168 -22.84 2.07 -2.41
C ASP A 168 -23.06 3.38 -1.66
N TYR A 169 -22.06 3.87 -0.93
CA TYR A 169 -22.13 5.18 -0.28
C TYR A 169 -22.25 6.33 -1.30
N TYR A 170 -21.55 6.24 -2.44
CA TYR A 170 -21.79 7.18 -3.52
C TYR A 170 -23.24 7.15 -4.00
N ARG A 171 -23.77 5.97 -4.29
CA ARG A 171 -25.13 5.79 -4.79
C ARG A 171 -26.19 6.28 -3.79
N SER A 172 -25.98 6.03 -2.50
CA SER A 172 -26.99 6.28 -1.44
C SER A 172 -26.88 7.67 -0.80
N SER A 173 -25.68 8.27 -0.74
CA SER A 173 -25.45 9.54 -0.06
C SER A 173 -24.76 10.61 -0.95
N GLY A 174 -24.27 10.25 -2.13
CA GLY A 174 -23.51 11.15 -2.99
C GLY A 174 -22.05 11.38 -2.58
N LEU A 175 -21.53 10.63 -1.56
CA LEU A 175 -20.12 10.72 -1.17
C LEU A 175 -19.21 10.26 -2.32
N SER A 176 -18.46 11.20 -2.92
CA SER A 176 -17.55 10.87 -4.02
C SER A 176 -16.48 9.88 -3.58
N GLY A 177 -16.37 8.76 -4.30
CA GLY A 177 -15.44 7.67 -4.01
C GLY A 177 -14.44 7.45 -5.15
N THR A 178 -13.13 7.42 -4.85
CA THR A 178 -12.09 6.99 -5.79
C THR A 178 -11.45 5.70 -5.27
N ILE A 179 -11.34 4.68 -6.12
CA ILE A 179 -10.78 3.38 -5.75
C ILE A 179 -9.43 3.22 -6.43
N ILE A 180 -8.40 2.86 -5.66
CA ILE A 180 -7.04 2.65 -6.15
C ILE A 180 -6.64 1.19 -5.93
N ARG A 181 -6.14 0.52 -6.96
CA ARG A 181 -5.64 -0.87 -6.94
C ARG A 181 -4.13 -0.90 -7.18
N PRO A 182 -3.29 -0.78 -6.13
CA PRO A 182 -1.84 -0.95 -6.28
C PRO A 182 -1.45 -2.42 -6.38
N SER A 183 -0.25 -2.69 -6.93
CA SER A 183 0.36 -4.03 -6.96
C SER A 183 1.81 -3.98 -6.49
N ALA A 184 2.23 -5.01 -5.74
CA ALA A 184 3.61 -5.32 -5.36
C ALA A 184 4.50 -4.09 -5.04
N VAL A 185 3.96 -3.13 -4.28
CA VAL A 185 4.69 -1.91 -3.91
C VAL A 185 5.86 -2.25 -2.98
N TYR A 186 7.04 -1.70 -3.28
CA TYR A 186 8.28 -1.91 -2.55
C TYR A 186 9.13 -0.63 -2.48
N GLY A 187 10.09 -0.59 -1.57
CA GLY A 187 11.04 0.51 -1.46
C GLY A 187 11.61 0.70 -0.06
N PRO A 188 12.38 1.77 0.16
CA PRO A 188 12.90 2.13 1.47
C PRO A 188 11.82 2.16 2.56
N LEU A 189 12.20 1.73 3.76
CA LEU A 189 11.30 1.61 4.91
C LEU A 189 10.23 0.52 4.78
N ASP A 190 10.38 -0.47 3.86
CA ASP A 190 9.56 -1.67 3.86
C ASP A 190 10.05 -2.68 4.92
N VAL A 191 9.17 -3.59 5.31
CA VAL A 191 9.47 -4.64 6.30
C VAL A 191 10.22 -5.81 5.68
N GLU A 192 11.13 -6.47 6.44
CA GLU A 192 11.94 -7.58 5.94
C GLU A 192 11.13 -8.73 5.35
N ASP A 193 9.95 -9.00 5.88
CA ASP A 193 9.12 -10.12 5.40
C ASP A 193 8.44 -9.89 4.03
N ARG A 194 8.71 -8.77 3.34
CA ARG A 194 8.28 -8.53 1.96
C ARG A 194 9.30 -9.08 0.96
N VAL A 195 8.82 -9.53 -0.19
CA VAL A 195 9.64 -10.31 -1.14
C VAL A 195 10.93 -9.61 -1.54
N ILE A 196 10.88 -8.32 -1.88
CA ILE A 196 12.09 -7.58 -2.31
C ILE A 196 13.01 -7.32 -1.12
N ALA A 197 12.47 -6.88 0.03
CA ALA A 197 13.25 -6.70 1.25
C ALA A 197 13.97 -8.00 1.65
N LYS A 198 13.24 -9.11 1.63
CA LYS A 198 13.77 -10.44 1.93
C LYS A 198 14.89 -10.84 0.97
N PHE A 199 14.72 -10.64 -0.34
CA PHE A 199 15.76 -10.95 -1.33
C PHE A 199 17.01 -10.09 -1.11
N MET A 200 16.85 -8.77 -0.96
CA MET A 200 17.97 -7.85 -0.73
C MET A 200 18.73 -8.20 0.56
N LEU A 201 18.05 -8.30 1.69
CA LEU A 201 18.68 -8.57 2.99
C LEU A 201 19.31 -9.96 3.03
N THR A 202 18.68 -10.99 2.45
CA THR A 202 19.26 -12.33 2.35
C THR A 202 20.53 -12.31 1.50
N ALA A 203 20.53 -11.61 0.34
CA ALA A 203 21.73 -11.46 -0.47
C ALA A 203 22.83 -10.71 0.28
N MET A 204 22.51 -9.60 0.96
CA MET A 204 23.47 -8.80 1.75
C MET A 204 24.14 -9.62 2.87
N ARG A 205 23.42 -10.59 3.44
CA ARG A 205 23.96 -11.57 4.42
C ARG A 205 24.74 -12.71 3.76
N GLY A 206 24.84 -12.76 2.42
CA GLY A 206 25.48 -13.86 1.67
C GLY A 206 24.69 -15.17 1.72
N GLY A 207 23.38 -15.10 2.04
CA GLY A 207 22.50 -16.25 2.20
C GLY A 207 21.91 -16.78 0.89
N THR A 208 20.96 -17.73 1.02
CA THR A 208 20.25 -18.35 -0.11
C THR A 208 18.83 -17.79 -0.25
N LEU A 209 18.57 -17.13 -1.37
CA LEU A 209 17.25 -16.60 -1.73
C LEU A 209 16.34 -17.75 -2.17
N ASN A 210 15.27 -18.00 -1.41
CA ASN A 210 14.28 -19.01 -1.80
C ASN A 210 13.22 -18.35 -2.68
N VAL A 211 13.12 -18.79 -3.93
CA VAL A 211 12.19 -18.30 -4.95
C VAL A 211 11.07 -19.31 -5.14
N ASN A 212 9.89 -19.03 -4.60
CA ASN A 212 8.74 -19.92 -4.70
C ASN A 212 7.95 -19.60 -5.99
N GLY A 213 8.06 -20.49 -7.00
CA GLY A 213 7.49 -20.26 -8.33
C GLY A 213 8.35 -19.30 -9.16
N ALA A 214 9.42 -19.80 -9.76
CA ALA A 214 10.38 -18.99 -10.52
C ALA A 214 9.73 -18.16 -11.65
N SER A 215 8.71 -18.73 -12.30
CA SER A 215 7.96 -18.10 -13.41
C SER A 215 6.80 -17.21 -12.96
N GLU A 216 6.47 -17.18 -11.66
CA GLU A 216 5.43 -16.28 -11.16
C GLU A 216 5.88 -14.83 -11.31
N THR A 217 4.98 -14.00 -11.81
CA THR A 217 5.27 -12.59 -12.09
C THR A 217 4.59 -11.65 -11.10
N LEU A 218 5.17 -10.47 -10.93
CA LEU A 218 4.60 -9.37 -10.17
C LEU A 218 4.87 -8.04 -10.90
N ASP A 219 3.89 -7.16 -10.86
CA ASP A 219 4.04 -5.76 -11.27
C ASP A 219 4.64 -4.97 -10.10
N PHE A 220 5.97 -4.97 -10.05
CA PHE A 220 6.72 -4.29 -8.98
C PHE A 220 6.67 -2.78 -9.15
N THR A 221 6.04 -2.11 -8.21
CA THR A 221 5.86 -0.66 -8.23
C THR A 221 6.71 -0.01 -7.14
N TYR A 222 7.58 0.94 -7.52
CA TYR A 222 8.36 1.69 -6.55
C TYR A 222 7.46 2.57 -5.70
N VAL A 223 7.73 2.65 -4.39
CA VAL A 223 6.82 3.25 -3.41
C VAL A 223 6.53 4.73 -3.67
N GLU A 224 7.50 5.48 -4.17
CA GLU A 224 7.30 6.90 -4.48
C GLU A 224 6.40 7.10 -5.69
N ASP A 225 6.51 6.26 -6.74
CA ASP A 225 5.61 6.28 -7.88
C ASP A 225 4.17 5.92 -7.47
N ALA A 226 4.01 4.92 -6.58
CA ALA A 226 2.70 4.57 -6.05
C ALA A 226 2.09 5.74 -5.25
N ALA A 227 2.87 6.41 -4.43
CA ALA A 227 2.43 7.57 -3.67
C ALA A 227 2.07 8.76 -4.57
N ASP A 228 2.84 9.02 -5.64
CA ASP A 228 2.54 10.05 -6.64
C ASP A 228 1.18 9.80 -7.29
N GLY A 229 0.91 8.57 -7.72
CA GLY A 229 -0.38 8.20 -8.31
C GLY A 229 -1.55 8.36 -7.34
N ILE A 230 -1.38 7.97 -6.07
CA ILE A 230 -2.42 8.11 -5.04
C ILE A 230 -2.71 9.60 -4.76
N VAL A 231 -1.68 10.42 -4.59
CA VAL A 231 -1.83 11.85 -4.33
C VAL A 231 -2.47 12.54 -5.54
N ALA A 232 -2.00 12.26 -6.76
CA ALA A 232 -2.60 12.82 -7.98
C ALA A 232 -4.07 12.44 -8.12
N ALA A 233 -4.44 11.19 -7.88
CA ALA A 233 -5.83 10.75 -7.91
C ALA A 233 -6.68 11.40 -6.81
N ALA A 234 -6.15 11.58 -5.60
CA ALA A 234 -6.87 12.21 -4.49
C ALA A 234 -7.18 13.70 -4.75
N LEU A 235 -6.26 14.40 -5.40
CA LEU A 235 -6.38 15.85 -5.66
C LEU A 235 -7.10 16.19 -6.97
N SER A 236 -7.24 15.23 -7.89
CA SER A 236 -7.92 15.45 -9.19
C SER A 236 -9.43 15.34 -9.07
N ASP A 237 -10.16 16.26 -9.66
CA ASP A 237 -11.63 16.20 -9.75
C ASP A 237 -12.10 15.20 -10.83
N ASN A 238 -11.22 14.73 -11.70
CA ASN A 238 -11.56 13.76 -12.77
C ASN A 238 -11.68 12.31 -12.28
N THR A 239 -11.40 12.02 -11.00
CA THR A 239 -11.33 10.66 -10.44
C THR A 239 -12.57 10.22 -9.67
N ASP A 240 -13.57 11.10 -9.59
CA ASP A 240 -14.78 10.84 -8.80
C ASP A 240 -15.53 9.60 -9.32
N ASN A 241 -15.81 8.68 -8.40
CA ASN A 241 -16.52 7.41 -8.63
C ASN A 241 -15.86 6.47 -9.65
N LYS A 242 -14.57 6.59 -9.81
CA LYS A 242 -13.77 5.75 -10.70
C LYS A 242 -12.82 4.84 -9.94
N THR A 243 -12.36 3.83 -10.64
CA THR A 243 -11.34 2.87 -10.16
C THR A 243 -10.10 3.01 -11.02
N TYR A 244 -8.91 2.92 -10.40
CA TYR A 244 -7.64 3.03 -11.10
C TYR A 244 -6.62 2.01 -10.62
N ASN A 245 -5.93 1.40 -11.55
CA ASN A 245 -4.69 0.68 -11.28
C ASN A 245 -3.55 1.69 -11.12
N ILE A 246 -2.81 1.61 -10.02
CA ILE A 246 -1.63 2.45 -9.76
C ILE A 246 -0.44 1.53 -9.57
N THR A 247 0.26 1.25 -10.67
CA THR A 247 1.38 0.31 -10.74
C THR A 247 2.42 0.79 -11.76
N LYS A 248 3.54 0.06 -11.87
CA LYS A 248 4.54 0.31 -12.93
C LYS A 248 4.02 -0.09 -14.32
N SER A 249 3.00 -0.95 -14.39
CA SER A 249 2.48 -1.53 -15.64
C SER A 249 3.51 -2.38 -16.38
N HIS A 250 4.37 -3.05 -15.62
CA HIS A 250 5.41 -3.93 -16.17
C HIS A 250 5.71 -5.09 -15.21
N SER A 251 5.41 -6.31 -15.62
CA SER A 251 5.65 -7.48 -14.77
C SER A 251 7.10 -7.99 -14.89
N ARG A 252 7.60 -8.55 -13.80
CA ARG A 252 8.88 -9.26 -13.72
C ARG A 252 8.67 -10.58 -13.00
N THR A 253 9.40 -11.62 -13.40
CA THR A 253 9.37 -12.90 -12.69
C THR A 253 10.02 -12.78 -11.30
N LEU A 254 9.62 -13.65 -10.38
CA LEU A 254 10.28 -13.73 -9.07
C LEU A 254 11.75 -14.15 -9.22
N LEU A 255 12.07 -14.95 -10.24
CA LEU A 255 13.45 -15.33 -10.54
C LEU A 255 14.27 -14.13 -11.01
N ASP A 256 13.75 -13.31 -11.93
CA ASP A 256 14.44 -12.09 -12.39
C ASP A 256 14.70 -11.13 -11.22
N ALA A 257 13.71 -10.96 -10.33
CA ALA A 257 13.85 -10.13 -9.14
C ALA A 257 14.95 -10.65 -8.19
N ALA A 258 15.01 -11.96 -7.97
CA ALA A 258 16.06 -12.57 -7.15
C ALA A 258 17.45 -12.44 -7.79
N GLN A 259 17.56 -12.67 -9.11
CA GLN A 259 18.80 -12.50 -9.86
C GLN A 259 19.28 -11.04 -9.82
N LEU A 260 18.37 -10.09 -9.97
CA LEU A 260 18.69 -8.65 -9.87
C LEU A 260 19.20 -8.30 -8.47
N ALA A 261 18.56 -8.81 -7.40
CA ALA A 261 19.03 -8.58 -6.04
C ALA A 261 20.46 -9.13 -5.83
N VAL A 262 20.74 -10.36 -6.26
CA VAL A 262 22.08 -10.95 -6.19
C VAL A 262 23.11 -10.15 -7.01
N LYS A 263 22.73 -9.70 -8.21
CA LYS A 263 23.60 -8.89 -9.09
C LYS A 263 23.97 -7.54 -8.45
N ILE A 264 22.99 -6.84 -7.87
CA ILE A 264 23.21 -5.52 -7.22
C ILE A 264 24.08 -5.67 -5.96
N VAL A 265 23.77 -6.66 -5.14
CA VAL A 265 24.50 -6.91 -3.87
C VAL A 265 25.88 -7.51 -4.11
N GLY A 266 26.08 -8.24 -5.21
CA GLY A 266 27.34 -8.92 -5.56
C GLY A 266 27.57 -10.24 -4.81
N LYS A 267 26.61 -10.75 -4.04
CA LYS A 267 26.69 -12.01 -3.28
C LYS A 267 25.31 -12.63 -3.02
N GLY A 268 25.29 -13.86 -2.54
CA GLY A 268 24.09 -14.67 -2.33
C GLY A 268 23.91 -15.75 -3.39
N THR A 269 23.09 -16.75 -3.09
CA THR A 269 22.72 -17.84 -4.00
C THR A 269 21.21 -17.91 -4.16
N ILE A 270 20.73 -18.57 -5.20
CA ILE A 270 19.29 -18.70 -5.49
C ILE A 270 18.90 -20.16 -5.40
N ASN A 271 17.82 -20.46 -4.69
CA ASN A 271 17.19 -21.76 -4.62
C ASN A 271 15.74 -21.65 -5.09
N VAL A 272 15.43 -22.27 -6.23
CA VAL A 272 14.07 -22.29 -6.79
C VAL A 272 13.25 -23.38 -6.11
N ARG A 273 12.02 -23.06 -5.75
CA ARG A 273 11.02 -23.93 -5.14
C ARG A 273 9.72 -23.90 -5.92
N ASP A 274 8.84 -24.84 -5.65
CA ASP A 274 7.49 -24.85 -6.19
C ASP A 274 6.72 -23.59 -5.79
N LYS A 275 5.71 -23.23 -6.61
CA LYS A 275 4.80 -22.11 -6.33
C LYS A 275 4.06 -22.33 -5.03
N ASP A 276 3.89 -21.26 -4.27
CA ASP A 276 3.00 -21.22 -3.12
C ASP A 276 1.54 -21.17 -3.60
N ALA A 277 0.77 -22.22 -3.31
CA ALA A 277 -0.61 -22.37 -3.76
C ALA A 277 -1.57 -21.32 -3.17
N ASP A 278 -1.20 -20.66 -2.07
CA ASP A 278 -2.02 -19.64 -1.41
C ASP A 278 -2.03 -18.29 -2.16
N PHE A 279 -1.23 -18.14 -3.21
CA PHE A 279 -1.15 -16.90 -3.96
C PHE A 279 -1.59 -17.08 -5.42
N PRO A 280 -2.42 -16.14 -5.95
CA PRO A 280 -2.78 -16.12 -7.36
C PRO A 280 -1.58 -15.80 -8.25
N SER A 281 -1.62 -16.27 -9.49
CA SER A 281 -0.72 -15.81 -10.56
C SER A 281 -1.11 -14.41 -11.00
N ARG A 282 -0.13 -13.50 -11.11
CA ARG A 282 -0.38 -12.08 -11.39
C ARG A 282 0.57 -11.57 -12.46
N GLY A 283 0.02 -10.88 -13.45
CA GLY A 283 0.78 -10.14 -14.46
C GLY A 283 0.89 -8.65 -14.15
N ALA A 284 1.11 -7.84 -15.19
CA ALA A 284 1.06 -6.39 -15.13
C ALA A 284 -0.37 -5.86 -15.25
N LEU A 285 -0.65 -4.72 -14.62
CA LEU A 285 -1.92 -4.02 -14.74
C LEU A 285 -1.82 -2.89 -15.77
N ASN A 286 -2.88 -2.70 -16.54
CA ASN A 286 -3.02 -1.54 -17.41
C ASN A 286 -3.26 -0.27 -16.58
N ILE A 287 -2.58 0.83 -16.90
CA ILE A 287 -2.68 2.12 -16.19
C ILE A 287 -3.13 3.26 -17.11
N ASP A 288 -3.68 2.96 -18.29
CA ASP A 288 -4.07 3.99 -19.27
C ASP A 288 -5.18 4.89 -18.75
N ALA A 289 -6.09 4.38 -17.92
CA ALA A 289 -7.10 5.18 -17.26
C ALA A 289 -6.46 6.24 -16.33
N ALA A 290 -5.50 5.85 -15.52
CA ALA A 290 -4.78 6.77 -14.62
C ALA A 290 -3.94 7.79 -15.40
N ARG A 291 -3.28 7.37 -16.49
CA ARG A 291 -2.55 8.28 -17.40
C ARG A 291 -3.46 9.32 -18.00
N ARG A 292 -4.58 8.91 -18.54
CA ARG A 292 -5.55 9.79 -19.23
C ARG A 292 -6.21 10.77 -18.28
N ASP A 293 -6.67 10.33 -17.11
CA ASP A 293 -7.56 11.11 -16.27
C ASP A 293 -6.81 12.08 -15.33
N PHE A 294 -5.59 11.75 -14.91
CA PHE A 294 -4.78 12.61 -14.02
C PHE A 294 -3.26 12.55 -14.25
N GLY A 295 -2.82 12.04 -15.40
CA GLY A 295 -1.42 12.11 -15.83
C GLY A 295 -0.46 11.22 -15.05
N TYR A 296 -0.93 10.10 -14.48
CA TYR A 296 -0.06 9.16 -13.79
C TYR A 296 0.99 8.58 -14.71
N ASP A 297 2.27 8.74 -14.37
CA ASP A 297 3.39 8.27 -15.17
C ASP A 297 4.53 7.80 -14.25
N PRO A 298 4.54 6.52 -13.86
CA PRO A 298 5.54 5.96 -12.95
C PRO A 298 6.95 6.01 -13.56
N LYS A 299 7.91 6.60 -12.88
CA LYS A 299 9.25 6.93 -13.41
C LYS A 299 10.29 5.87 -13.12
N VAL A 300 10.22 5.24 -11.96
CA VAL A 300 11.29 4.37 -11.47
C VAL A 300 11.17 2.97 -12.05
N ASP A 301 12.19 2.52 -12.80
CA ASP A 301 12.27 1.14 -13.27
C ASP A 301 12.71 0.20 -12.14
N VAL A 302 12.45 -1.09 -12.32
CA VAL A 302 12.75 -2.11 -11.29
C VAL A 302 14.23 -2.12 -10.94
N GLU A 303 15.11 -1.98 -11.92
CA GLU A 303 16.56 -1.94 -11.77
C GLU A 303 16.99 -0.73 -10.91
N GLU A 304 16.47 0.45 -11.22
CA GLU A 304 16.73 1.67 -10.46
C GLU A 304 16.14 1.59 -9.04
N GLY A 305 14.92 1.10 -8.92
CA GLY A 305 14.23 0.97 -7.62
C GLY A 305 14.95 0.00 -6.68
N PHE A 306 15.48 -1.12 -7.20
CA PHE A 306 16.29 -2.06 -6.42
C PHE A 306 17.62 -1.44 -6.00
N GLN A 307 18.27 -0.67 -6.88
CA GLN A 307 19.51 0.04 -6.56
C GLN A 307 19.29 1.06 -5.42
N LYS A 308 18.26 1.90 -5.52
CA LYS A 308 17.87 2.85 -4.47
C LYS A 308 17.57 2.16 -3.15
N TYR A 309 16.89 1.00 -3.20
CA TYR A 309 16.58 0.25 -2.00
C TYR A 309 17.82 -0.35 -1.35
N TYR A 310 18.74 -0.91 -2.15
CA TYR A 310 20.04 -1.41 -1.67
C TYR A 310 20.87 -0.31 -1.01
N GLU A 311 20.97 0.87 -1.64
CA GLU A 311 21.68 2.02 -1.09
C GLU A 311 21.12 2.42 0.28
N TRP A 312 19.78 2.51 0.40
CA TRP A 312 19.15 2.80 1.67
C TRP A 312 19.43 1.72 2.73
N LEU A 313 19.32 0.43 2.39
CA LEU A 313 19.62 -0.67 3.31
C LEU A 313 21.07 -0.62 3.80
N SER A 314 22.01 -0.29 2.90
CA SER A 314 23.45 -0.27 3.19
C SER A 314 23.85 0.80 4.20
N VAL A 315 23.14 1.93 4.23
CA VAL A 315 23.41 3.05 5.17
C VAL A 315 22.45 3.06 6.37
N SER A 316 21.45 2.18 6.40
CA SER A 316 20.47 2.13 7.49
C SER A 316 21.12 1.69 8.80
N PRO A 317 21.01 2.49 9.89
CA PRO A 317 21.59 2.14 11.19
C PRO A 317 21.05 0.84 11.80
N TYR A 318 19.84 0.45 11.41
CA TYR A 318 19.21 -0.78 11.86
C TYR A 318 19.71 -2.00 11.08
N TRP A 319 19.69 -1.92 9.74
CA TRP A 319 20.03 -3.04 8.88
C TRP A 319 21.53 -3.29 8.82
N SER A 320 22.39 -2.27 8.83
CA SER A 320 23.85 -2.40 8.81
C SER A 320 24.40 -3.21 9.99
N LYS A 321 23.67 -3.32 11.09
CA LYS A 321 24.04 -4.15 12.25
C LYS A 321 23.57 -5.61 12.13
N LYS A 322 22.70 -5.91 11.17
CA LYS A 322 22.07 -7.23 10.97
C LYS A 322 22.52 -7.91 9.66
N ILE A 323 23.39 -7.26 8.90
CA ILE A 323 24.09 -7.73 7.69
C ILE A 323 25.53 -8.15 8.03
#